data_cf779023f6b34958aad06ee8f926d2b6
#
_entry.id   cf779023f6b34958aad06ee8f926d2b6
#
_cell.length_a   1.000
_cell.length_b   1.000
_cell.length_c   1.000
_cell.angle_alpha   90.00
_cell.angle_beta   90.00
_cell.angle_gamma   90.00
#
_symmetry.space_group_name_H-M   'P 1'
#
loop_
_entity.id
_entity.type
_entity.pdbx_description
1 polymer ?
#
loop_
_entity_poly.entity_id
_entity_poly.type
_entity_poly.pdbx_seq_one_letter_code
_entity_poly.pdbx_strand_id
1 'polypeptide(L)'
;MSTPFIVLIPARLASSRLPNKALADIHGKPMVVRVVEQARKSAAERIIVATDHADIAAACQNHGVEVVLTGNHHESGTTRLAEAAEILDLSADTVVVNVQGDEPLIDPELINRTANLLAANQVPMATAAHVIYDFAEFLNPNCVKVVLNH
;
A
#
# COMPACT_ATOMS: atom_id res chain seq x y z
N MET A 1 23.26 4.53 5.27
CA MET A 1 22.58 4.90 4.02
C MET A 1 21.16 4.31 4.06
N SER A 2 20.17 5.05 3.62
CA SER A 2 18.82 4.50 3.47
C SER A 2 18.76 3.61 2.23
N THR A 3 18.09 2.48 2.33
CA THR A 3 17.83 1.61 1.18
C THR A 3 16.92 2.34 0.19
N PRO A 4 17.27 2.42 -1.11
CA PRO A 4 16.35 2.92 -2.12
C PRO A 4 15.13 2.00 -2.22
N PHE A 5 13.93 2.57 -2.25
CA PHE A 5 12.69 1.80 -2.35
C PHE A 5 11.60 2.61 -3.04
N ILE A 6 10.60 1.91 -3.53
CA ILE A 6 9.37 2.51 -4.06
C ILE A 6 8.16 2.09 -3.23
N VAL A 7 7.12 2.92 -3.25
CA VAL A 7 5.83 2.60 -2.64
C VAL A 7 4.82 2.26 -3.75
N LEU A 8 4.17 1.11 -3.63
CA LEU A 8 3.01 0.75 -4.42
C LEU A 8 1.76 0.73 -3.54
N ILE A 9 0.70 1.39 -4.01
CA ILE A 9 -0.57 1.53 -3.29
C ILE A 9 -1.66 0.82 -4.09
N PRO A 10 -2.13 -0.37 -3.67
CA PRO A 10 -3.24 -1.03 -4.34
C PRO A 10 -4.54 -0.31 -4.01
N ALA A 11 -5.31 0.03 -5.03
CA ALA A 11 -6.62 0.66 -4.87
C ALA A 11 -7.65 -0.01 -5.79
N ARG A 12 -8.80 -0.35 -5.23
CA ARG A 12 -9.94 -0.91 -5.97
C ARG A 12 -11.22 -0.17 -5.62
N LEU A 13 -12.14 -0.11 -6.58
CA LEU A 13 -13.44 0.52 -6.34
C LEU A 13 -14.36 -0.37 -5.51
N ALA A 14 -14.32 -1.68 -5.76
CA ALA A 14 -15.13 -2.65 -5.04
C ALA A 14 -14.65 -2.78 -3.59
N SER A 15 -15.50 -2.35 -2.67
CA SER A 15 -15.31 -2.52 -1.22
C SER A 15 -16.63 -3.01 -0.63
N SER A 16 -16.60 -4.10 0.13
CA SER A 16 -17.80 -4.71 0.72
C SER A 16 -18.43 -3.84 1.81
N ARG A 17 -17.65 -3.06 2.54
CA ARG A 17 -18.11 -2.26 3.68
C ARG A 17 -18.43 -0.81 3.32
N LEU A 18 -17.69 -0.21 2.41
CA LEU A 18 -17.89 1.17 1.97
C LEU A 18 -17.69 1.22 0.45
N PRO A 19 -18.77 1.31 -0.35
CA PRO A 19 -18.65 1.46 -1.79
C PRO A 19 -17.78 2.67 -2.17
N ASN A 20 -16.96 2.53 -3.18
CA ASN A 20 -16.08 3.59 -3.69
C ASN A 20 -15.12 4.17 -2.64
N LYS A 21 -14.71 3.38 -1.65
CA LYS A 21 -13.87 3.81 -0.53
C LYS A 21 -12.63 4.60 -0.97
N ALA A 22 -11.95 4.16 -2.03
CA ALA A 22 -10.74 4.83 -2.53
C ALA A 22 -11.01 6.27 -3.01
N LEU A 23 -12.23 6.55 -3.47
CA LEU A 23 -12.67 7.87 -3.94
C LEU A 23 -13.43 8.69 -2.88
N ALA A 24 -13.63 8.14 -1.67
CA ALA A 24 -14.30 8.87 -0.59
C ALA A 24 -13.57 10.18 -0.29
N ASP A 25 -14.35 11.28 -0.22
CA ASP A 25 -13.79 12.61 0.05
C ASP A 25 -13.27 12.73 1.48
N ILE A 26 -12.03 13.12 1.61
CA ILE A 26 -11.41 13.50 2.89
C ILE A 26 -10.89 14.92 2.76
N HIS A 27 -11.66 15.89 3.26
CA HIS A 27 -11.33 17.31 3.20
C HIS A 27 -10.94 17.78 1.79
N GLY A 28 -11.80 17.53 0.80
CA GLY A 28 -11.67 18.00 -0.57
C GLY A 28 -10.72 17.17 -1.45
N LYS A 29 -10.27 16.00 -1.00
CA LYS A 29 -9.45 15.09 -1.81
C LYS A 29 -9.87 13.62 -1.61
N PRO A 30 -9.79 12.78 -2.65
CA PRO A 30 -10.02 11.35 -2.53
C PRO A 30 -9.10 10.69 -1.50
N MET A 31 -9.61 9.68 -0.77
CA MET A 31 -8.83 8.95 0.24
C MET A 31 -7.51 8.42 -0.32
N VAL A 32 -7.50 7.83 -1.51
CA VAL A 32 -6.27 7.31 -2.12
C VAL A 32 -5.21 8.40 -2.32
N VAL A 33 -5.64 9.63 -2.66
CA VAL A 33 -4.73 10.78 -2.79
C VAL A 33 -4.15 11.18 -1.45
N ARG A 34 -4.93 11.11 -0.36
CA ARG A 34 -4.44 11.34 1.00
C ARG A 34 -3.39 10.31 1.42
N VAL A 35 -3.59 9.05 1.06
CA VAL A 35 -2.58 8.00 1.30
C VAL A 35 -1.27 8.34 0.56
N VAL A 36 -1.37 8.75 -0.71
CA VAL A 36 -0.19 9.18 -1.50
C VAL A 36 0.51 10.37 -0.85
N GLU A 37 -0.25 11.37 -0.36
CA GLU A 37 0.33 12.54 0.32
C GLU A 37 1.11 12.16 1.59
N GLN A 38 0.65 11.14 2.33
CA GLN A 38 1.42 10.64 3.46
C GLN A 38 2.66 9.86 3.01
N ALA A 39 2.51 8.96 2.04
CA ALA A 39 3.64 8.20 1.52
C ALA A 39 4.74 9.11 0.94
N ARG A 40 4.38 10.25 0.33
CA ARG A 40 5.34 11.25 -0.17
C ARG A 40 6.22 11.90 0.89
N LYS A 41 5.86 11.78 2.16
CA LYS A 41 6.69 12.26 3.29
C LYS A 41 7.76 11.25 3.70
N SER A 42 7.71 10.03 3.18
CA SER A 42 8.74 9.00 3.37
C SER A 42 9.93 9.23 2.45
N ALA A 43 10.96 8.41 2.58
CA ALA A 43 12.15 8.42 1.73
C ALA A 43 11.96 7.62 0.41
N ALA A 44 10.74 7.26 0.05
CA ALA A 44 10.45 6.53 -1.18
C ALA A 44 10.83 7.36 -2.42
N GLU A 45 11.52 6.74 -3.38
CA GLU A 45 11.91 7.38 -4.63
C GLU A 45 10.72 7.60 -5.59
N ARG A 46 9.74 6.69 -5.55
CA ARG A 46 8.51 6.76 -6.35
C ARG A 46 7.33 6.28 -5.52
N ILE A 47 6.16 6.87 -5.75
CA ILE A 47 4.89 6.42 -5.18
C ILE A 47 3.90 6.25 -6.31
N ILE A 48 3.38 5.04 -6.47
CA ILE A 48 2.55 4.65 -7.61
C ILE A 48 1.27 3.98 -7.09
N VAL A 49 0.13 4.39 -7.62
CA VAL A 49 -1.15 3.74 -7.35
C VAL A 49 -1.42 2.67 -8.40
N ALA A 50 -1.68 1.44 -7.96
CA ALA A 50 -2.07 0.33 -8.82
C ALA A 50 -3.59 0.10 -8.71
N THR A 51 -4.32 0.27 -9.81
CA THR A 51 -5.78 0.17 -9.83
C THR A 51 -6.31 -0.45 -11.11
N ASP A 52 -7.48 -1.06 -11.03
CA ASP A 52 -8.24 -1.60 -12.18
C ASP A 52 -9.35 -0.64 -12.65
N HIS A 53 -9.49 0.55 -12.04
CA HIS A 53 -10.64 1.40 -12.27
C HIS A 53 -10.25 2.78 -12.82
N ALA A 54 -10.88 3.16 -13.94
CA ALA A 54 -10.60 4.42 -14.62
C ALA A 54 -10.86 5.65 -13.76
N ASP A 55 -11.90 5.66 -12.92
CA ASP A 55 -12.21 6.80 -12.06
C ASP A 55 -11.16 7.01 -10.98
N ILE A 56 -10.60 5.92 -10.42
CA ILE A 56 -9.48 6.03 -9.47
C ILE A 56 -8.24 6.56 -10.19
N ALA A 57 -7.95 6.06 -11.39
CA ALA A 57 -6.82 6.53 -12.19
C ALA A 57 -6.97 8.02 -12.53
N ALA A 58 -8.13 8.46 -12.99
CA ALA A 58 -8.41 9.86 -13.29
C ALA A 58 -8.29 10.75 -12.04
N ALA A 59 -8.84 10.32 -10.90
CA ALA A 59 -8.71 11.06 -9.64
C ALA A 59 -7.24 11.23 -9.21
N CYS A 60 -6.43 10.18 -9.33
CA CYS A 60 -5.01 10.22 -9.05
C CYS A 60 -4.26 11.15 -10.02
N GLN A 61 -4.50 11.02 -11.31
CA GLN A 61 -3.86 11.85 -12.36
C GLN A 61 -4.17 13.34 -12.18
N ASN A 62 -5.41 13.69 -11.83
CA ASN A 62 -5.82 15.06 -11.54
C ASN A 62 -5.07 15.70 -10.35
N HIS A 63 -4.45 14.87 -9.50
CA HIS A 63 -3.63 15.29 -8.36
C HIS A 63 -2.12 15.03 -8.58
N GLY A 64 -1.69 14.79 -9.82
CA GLY A 64 -0.28 14.54 -10.14
C GLY A 64 0.29 13.28 -9.50
N VAL A 65 -0.54 12.24 -9.36
CA VAL A 65 -0.15 10.94 -8.84
C VAL A 65 0.11 9.98 -9.99
N GLU A 66 1.23 9.27 -9.94
CA GLU A 66 1.56 8.21 -10.89
C GLU A 66 0.63 7.00 -10.70
N VAL A 67 0.13 6.45 -11.80
CA VAL A 67 -0.84 5.35 -11.79
C VAL A 67 -0.43 4.27 -12.77
N VAL A 68 -0.58 3.02 -12.37
CA VAL A 68 -0.51 1.86 -13.25
C VAL A 68 -1.87 1.16 -13.27
N LEU A 69 -2.37 0.85 -14.46
CA LEU A 69 -3.61 0.08 -14.64
C LEU A 69 -3.30 -1.41 -14.62
N THR A 70 -4.00 -2.14 -13.77
CA THR A 70 -3.89 -3.59 -13.60
C THR A 70 -5.21 -4.28 -13.95
N GLY A 71 -5.19 -5.59 -14.11
CA GLY A 71 -6.40 -6.39 -14.30
C GLY A 71 -7.39 -6.28 -13.14
N ASN A 72 -8.64 -6.67 -13.40
CA ASN A 72 -9.71 -6.66 -12.41
C ASN A 72 -9.91 -8.01 -11.69
N HIS A 73 -9.08 -9.02 -11.99
CA HIS A 73 -9.18 -10.37 -11.45
C HIS A 73 -8.48 -10.56 -10.10
N HIS A 74 -7.82 -9.52 -9.59
CA HIS A 74 -7.08 -9.63 -8.33
C HIS A 74 -7.99 -9.65 -7.11
N GLU A 75 -7.88 -10.71 -6.32
CA GLU A 75 -8.59 -10.85 -5.05
C GLU A 75 -7.88 -10.14 -3.89
N SER A 76 -6.55 -9.93 -4.01
CA SER A 76 -5.73 -9.27 -2.98
C SER A 76 -4.94 -8.08 -3.52
N GLY A 77 -4.56 -7.17 -2.62
CA GLY A 77 -3.63 -6.09 -2.93
C GLY A 77 -2.27 -6.63 -3.39
N THR A 78 -1.77 -7.71 -2.76
CA THR A 78 -0.46 -8.29 -3.07
C THR A 78 -0.38 -8.80 -4.51
N THR A 79 -1.40 -9.54 -4.99
CA THR A 79 -1.41 -10.04 -6.37
C THR A 79 -1.51 -8.89 -7.39
N ARG A 80 -2.25 -7.83 -7.06
CA ARG A 80 -2.30 -6.61 -7.87
C ARG A 80 -0.94 -5.93 -7.96
N LEU A 81 -0.22 -5.84 -6.85
CA LEU A 81 1.11 -5.23 -6.85
C LEU A 81 2.15 -6.07 -7.58
N ALA A 82 2.01 -7.39 -7.63
CA ALA A 82 2.86 -8.24 -8.45
C ALA A 82 2.70 -7.91 -9.94
N GLU A 83 1.46 -7.83 -10.45
CA GLU A 83 1.19 -7.39 -11.83
C GLU A 83 1.71 -5.97 -12.08
N ALA A 84 1.48 -5.05 -11.12
CA ALA A 84 1.98 -3.68 -11.25
C ALA A 84 3.51 -3.63 -11.39
N ALA A 85 4.24 -4.46 -10.62
CA ALA A 85 5.69 -4.56 -10.71
C ALA A 85 6.16 -5.07 -12.08
N GLU A 86 5.45 -6.04 -12.66
CA GLU A 86 5.71 -6.55 -14.01
C GLU A 86 5.45 -5.47 -15.08
N ILE A 87 4.30 -4.78 -15.03
CA ILE A 87 3.96 -3.71 -15.98
C ILE A 87 4.98 -2.56 -15.92
N LEU A 88 5.50 -2.25 -14.73
CA LEU A 88 6.48 -1.20 -14.50
C LEU A 88 7.92 -1.65 -14.83
N ASP A 89 8.12 -2.90 -15.23
CA ASP A 89 9.42 -3.53 -15.52
C ASP A 89 10.42 -3.30 -14.36
N LEU A 90 9.97 -3.54 -13.13
CA LEU A 90 10.82 -3.37 -11.96
C LEU A 90 11.86 -4.48 -11.88
N SER A 91 13.10 -4.10 -11.55
CA SER A 91 14.17 -5.07 -11.29
C SER A 91 13.79 -6.00 -10.12
N ALA A 92 14.23 -7.26 -10.19
CA ALA A 92 14.02 -8.23 -9.11
C ALA A 92 14.61 -7.80 -7.74
N ASP A 93 15.59 -6.90 -7.77
CA ASP A 93 16.24 -6.35 -6.57
C ASP A 93 15.53 -5.09 -6.04
N THR A 94 14.47 -4.62 -6.72
CA THR A 94 13.74 -3.43 -6.28
C THR A 94 12.99 -3.69 -4.99
N VAL A 95 13.28 -2.92 -3.94
CA VAL A 95 12.50 -2.96 -2.71
C VAL A 95 11.18 -2.25 -2.92
N VAL A 96 10.08 -2.98 -2.75
CA VAL A 96 8.71 -2.47 -2.87
C VAL A 96 8.04 -2.46 -1.52
N VAL A 97 7.56 -1.30 -1.08
CA VAL A 97 6.72 -1.18 0.11
C VAL A 97 5.25 -1.11 -0.30
N ASN A 98 4.46 -2.07 0.17
CA ASN A 98 3.01 -2.08 0.00
C ASN A 98 2.38 -1.18 1.08
N VAL A 99 1.77 -0.08 0.67
CA VAL A 99 0.95 0.79 1.53
C VAL A 99 -0.50 0.64 1.12
N GLN A 100 -1.37 0.26 2.05
CA GLN A 100 -2.78 0.04 1.74
C GLN A 100 -3.49 1.35 1.36
N GLY A 101 -4.34 1.30 0.33
CA GLY A 101 -5.07 2.46 -0.20
C GLY A 101 -6.13 3.06 0.73
N ASP A 102 -6.26 2.53 1.94
CA ASP A 102 -7.20 2.96 2.97
C ASP A 102 -6.52 3.40 4.29
N GLU A 103 -5.24 3.70 4.23
CA GLU A 103 -4.46 4.21 5.38
C GLU A 103 -4.03 5.68 5.18
N PRO A 104 -4.97 6.64 5.18
CA PRO A 104 -4.66 8.06 4.93
C PRO A 104 -3.86 8.72 6.06
N LEU A 105 -3.65 8.05 7.17
CA LEU A 105 -2.88 8.52 8.33
C LEU A 105 -1.63 7.67 8.59
N ILE A 106 -1.21 6.84 7.62
CA ILE A 106 0.00 6.03 7.79
C ILE A 106 1.20 6.90 8.19
N ASP A 107 1.97 6.42 9.17
CA ASP A 107 3.21 7.09 9.56
C ASP A 107 4.28 6.90 8.48
N PRO A 108 4.80 7.98 7.87
CA PRO A 108 5.87 7.90 6.88
C PRO A 108 7.13 7.20 7.41
N GLU A 109 7.42 7.34 8.70
CA GLU A 109 8.57 6.68 9.31
C GLU A 109 8.38 5.16 9.40
N LEU A 110 7.15 4.67 9.56
CA LEU A 110 6.86 3.24 9.49
C LEU A 110 7.19 2.67 8.10
N ILE A 111 6.90 3.42 7.03
CA ILE A 111 7.26 3.06 5.65
C ILE A 111 8.78 2.92 5.53
N ASN A 112 9.53 3.93 5.99
CA ASN A 112 11.00 3.93 5.97
C ASN A 112 11.58 2.74 6.74
N ARG A 113 11.09 2.50 7.95
CA ARG A 113 11.56 1.41 8.82
C ARG A 113 11.33 0.05 8.21
N THR A 114 10.17 -0.17 7.58
CA THR A 114 9.85 -1.45 6.96
C THR A 114 10.80 -1.76 5.79
N ALA A 115 11.09 -0.77 4.93
CA ALA A 115 12.06 -0.91 3.84
C ALA A 115 13.47 -1.20 4.36
N ASN A 116 13.93 -0.43 5.36
CA ASN A 116 15.25 -0.59 5.94
C ASN A 116 15.42 -1.93 6.67
N LEU A 117 14.39 -2.41 7.36
CA LEU A 117 14.41 -3.70 8.08
C LEU A 117 14.63 -4.87 7.10
N LEU A 118 13.94 -4.86 5.97
CA LEU A 118 14.10 -5.87 4.92
C LEU A 118 15.55 -5.91 4.42
N ALA A 119 16.11 -4.76 4.07
CA ALA A 119 17.46 -4.66 3.53
C ALA A 119 18.53 -5.02 4.56
N ALA A 120 18.40 -4.54 5.80
CA ALA A 120 19.38 -4.79 6.87
C ALA A 120 19.48 -6.26 7.25
N ASN A 121 18.38 -7.00 7.15
CA ASN A 121 18.34 -8.42 7.52
C ASN A 121 18.44 -9.37 6.31
N GLN A 122 18.52 -8.83 5.09
CA GLN A 122 18.58 -9.62 3.85
C GLN A 122 17.46 -10.66 3.76
N VAL A 123 16.26 -10.28 4.19
CA VAL A 123 15.07 -11.14 4.15
C VAL A 123 14.20 -10.81 2.95
N PRO A 124 13.46 -11.76 2.38
CA PRO A 124 12.63 -11.52 1.21
C PRO A 124 11.37 -10.70 1.52
N MET A 125 10.97 -10.62 2.78
CA MET A 125 9.77 -9.91 3.20
C MET A 125 9.90 -9.38 4.63
N ALA A 126 9.36 -8.18 4.86
CA ALA A 126 9.18 -7.57 6.18
C ALA A 126 7.77 -6.99 6.28
N THR A 127 7.20 -6.97 7.47
CA THR A 127 5.88 -6.38 7.71
C THR A 127 5.84 -5.66 9.05
N ALA A 128 4.93 -4.68 9.16
CA ALA A 128 4.62 -4.04 10.42
C ALA A 128 3.48 -4.77 11.13
N ALA A 129 3.53 -4.86 12.44
CA ALA A 129 2.49 -5.42 13.28
C ALA A 129 2.37 -4.64 14.59
N HIS A 130 1.20 -4.71 15.20
CA HIS A 130 0.98 -4.19 16.55
C HIS A 130 0.42 -5.27 17.47
N VAL A 131 0.57 -5.07 18.77
CA VAL A 131 0.08 -6.02 19.77
C VAL A 131 -1.45 -5.97 19.81
N ILE A 132 -2.08 -7.15 19.86
CA ILE A 132 -3.51 -7.29 20.14
C ILE A 132 -3.68 -7.43 21.66
N TYR A 133 -4.44 -6.55 22.28
CA TYR A 133 -4.70 -6.54 23.72
C TYR A 133 -6.10 -7.06 24.06
N ASP A 134 -7.02 -7.07 23.10
CA ASP A 134 -8.40 -7.50 23.29
C ASP A 134 -8.63 -8.91 22.77
N PHE A 135 -9.18 -9.78 23.61
CA PHE A 135 -9.49 -11.15 23.23
C PHE A 135 -10.56 -11.25 22.12
N ALA A 136 -11.53 -10.33 22.10
CA ALA A 136 -12.52 -10.27 21.02
C ALA A 136 -11.87 -9.92 19.68
N GLU A 137 -10.90 -9.02 19.66
CA GLU A 137 -10.10 -8.70 18.47
C GLU A 137 -9.26 -9.92 18.04
N PHE A 138 -8.66 -10.64 19.00
CA PHE A 138 -7.89 -11.85 18.71
C PHE A 138 -8.76 -12.93 18.05
N LEU A 139 -10.01 -13.09 18.46
CA LEU A 139 -10.95 -14.07 17.87
C LEU A 139 -11.58 -13.58 16.56
N ASN A 140 -11.48 -12.31 16.21
CA ASN A 140 -12.09 -11.76 15.00
C ASN A 140 -11.38 -12.31 13.75
N PRO A 141 -12.09 -13.06 12.86
CA PRO A 141 -11.50 -13.64 11.66
C PRO A 141 -11.05 -12.58 10.63
N ASN A 142 -11.54 -11.34 10.73
CA ASN A 142 -11.12 -10.24 9.86
C ASN A 142 -9.86 -9.52 10.35
N CYS A 143 -9.37 -9.85 11.53
CA CYS A 143 -8.12 -9.35 12.07
C CYS A 143 -7.00 -10.33 11.72
N VAL A 144 -6.06 -9.92 10.88
CA VAL A 144 -4.89 -10.74 10.50
C VAL A 144 -3.95 -10.85 11.69
N LYS A 145 -3.44 -12.05 11.97
CA LYS A 145 -2.52 -12.32 13.08
C LYS A 145 -1.12 -12.60 12.56
N VAL A 146 -0.13 -12.11 13.26
CA VAL A 146 1.28 -12.44 13.07
C VAL A 146 1.74 -13.24 14.29
N VAL A 147 2.40 -14.35 14.04
CA VAL A 147 3.04 -15.18 15.07
C VAL A 147 4.55 -15.11 14.90
N LEU A 148 5.26 -15.12 16.01
CA LEU A 148 6.71 -15.06 16.03
C LEU A 148 7.28 -16.48 16.25
N ASN A 149 8.35 -16.81 15.52
CA ASN A 149 9.17 -17.98 15.81
C ASN A 149 10.13 -17.63 16.96
N HIS A 150 10.44 -18.63 17.77
CA HIS A 150 11.49 -18.55 18.77
C HIS A 150 12.85 -18.91 18.18
#